data_dc52e5961bdca4b8dded78a8de60f598
#
_entry.id   dc52e5961bdca4b8dded78a8de60f598
#
_cell.length_a   1.000
_cell.length_b   1.000
_cell.length_c   1.000
_cell.angle_alpha   90.00
_cell.angle_beta   90.00
_cell.angle_gamma   90.00
#
_symmetry.space_group_name_H-M   'P 1'
#
loop_
_entity.id
_entity.type
_entity.pdbx_description
1 polymer ?
#
loop_
_entity_poly.entity_id
_entity_poly.type
_entity_poly.pdbx_seq_one_letter_code
_entity_poly.pdbx_strand_id
1 'polypeptide(L)'
;MSNYLWEALPNREYQYPMLGVVRWRWDWSISGVAVESMNPIGFDCSAWDSTDEKPIQWDVAYNRDIRFATIRAATGLSPDNFYQINANGAAAVGIHVIPYAWLVFKEDPIRQAEVFLRNVHWADMPPMLDLEEYKTNKAFGGVYKVIKPWLVYVKEATGILPIVYSSPGFVSQFLSKDTEISQYPLIVANYKASY
;
A
#
# COMPACT_ATOMS: atom_id res chain seq x y z
N MET A 1 11.02 10.11 -13.78
CA MET A 1 10.75 8.67 -13.52
C MET A 1 11.44 8.34 -12.20
N SER A 2 10.69 8.23 -11.16
CA SER A 2 11.20 7.87 -9.83
C SER A 2 11.03 6.36 -9.69
N ASN A 3 12.09 5.61 -10.00
CA ASN A 3 12.08 4.15 -9.86
C ASN A 3 12.26 3.81 -8.38
N TYR A 4 11.17 3.59 -7.67
CA TYR A 4 11.20 3.04 -6.32
C TYR A 4 11.09 1.53 -6.42
N LEU A 5 12.20 0.83 -6.19
CA LEU A 5 12.22 -0.61 -6.00
C LEU A 5 12.04 -0.91 -4.51
N TRP A 6 11.13 -1.79 -4.18
CA TRP A 6 10.79 -2.17 -2.81
C TRP A 6 11.33 -3.56 -2.49
N GLU A 7 12.11 -3.70 -1.43
CA GLU A 7 12.40 -5.00 -0.84
C GLU A 7 11.44 -5.26 0.32
N ALA A 8 10.68 -6.34 0.22
CA ALA A 8 10.09 -6.95 1.41
C ALA A 8 11.24 -7.54 2.23
N LEU A 9 11.51 -7.00 3.42
CA LEU A 9 12.58 -7.48 4.30
C LEU A 9 12.37 -8.97 4.61
N PRO A 10 13.40 -9.82 4.42
CA PRO A 10 13.29 -11.24 4.74
C PRO A 10 13.16 -11.41 6.25
N ASN A 11 12.14 -12.16 6.64
CA ASN A 11 11.98 -12.83 7.95
C ASN A 11 12.56 -12.10 9.17
N ARG A 12 11.91 -11.03 9.62
CA ARG A 12 11.89 -10.74 11.04
C ARG A 12 10.66 -11.41 11.62
N GLU A 13 10.86 -12.46 12.43
CA GLU A 13 9.86 -12.97 13.35
C GLU A 13 9.50 -11.84 14.32
N TYR A 14 8.45 -11.10 14.00
CA TYR A 14 7.80 -10.25 14.99
C TYR A 14 6.97 -11.18 15.86
N GLN A 15 7.52 -11.54 17.02
CA GLN A 15 6.74 -12.14 18.09
C GLN A 15 5.77 -11.07 18.60
N TYR A 16 4.54 -11.07 18.08
CA TYR A 16 3.43 -10.39 18.69
C TYR A 16 2.71 -11.36 19.62
N PRO A 17 2.39 -10.97 20.87
CA PRO A 17 1.62 -11.80 21.76
C PRO A 17 0.19 -11.92 21.22
N MET A 18 -0.13 -13.15 20.75
CA MET A 18 -1.46 -13.74 20.72
C MET A 18 -2.63 -12.88 20.23
N LEU A 19 -2.79 -12.77 18.93
CA LEU A 19 -4.07 -12.89 18.24
C LEU A 19 -3.72 -13.07 16.75
N GLY A 20 -3.94 -14.28 16.25
CA GLY A 20 -3.96 -14.65 14.84
C GLY A 20 -2.83 -14.08 13.97
N VAL A 21 -1.64 -14.69 14.00
CA VAL A 21 -0.60 -14.44 13.00
C VAL A 21 -1.19 -14.81 11.65
N VAL A 22 -1.67 -13.84 10.88
CA VAL A 22 -1.90 -14.03 9.45
C VAL A 22 -0.51 -14.11 8.83
N ARG A 23 0.05 -15.31 8.80
CA ARG A 23 1.19 -15.62 7.96
C ARG A 23 0.70 -15.52 6.54
N TRP A 24 1.03 -14.43 5.88
CA TRP A 24 0.99 -14.38 4.42
C TRP A 24 2.09 -15.31 3.92
N ARG A 25 1.81 -16.61 3.91
CA ARG A 25 2.58 -17.58 3.18
C ARG A 25 2.13 -17.45 1.74
N TRP A 26 2.91 -16.74 0.97
CA TRP A 26 2.78 -16.74 -0.48
C TRP A 26 3.08 -18.18 -0.93
N ASP A 27 2.02 -18.96 -1.08
CA ASP A 27 2.15 -20.30 -1.65
C ASP A 27 2.11 -20.17 -3.17
N TRP A 28 3.26 -19.83 -3.73
CA TRP A 28 3.49 -19.83 -5.17
C TRP A 28 3.66 -21.25 -5.68
N SER A 29 2.95 -22.24 -5.17
CA SER A 29 2.90 -23.58 -5.72
C SER A 29 2.09 -23.59 -7.03
N ILE A 30 2.64 -22.96 -8.07
CA ILE A 30 2.27 -23.30 -9.43
C ILE A 30 3.05 -24.57 -9.77
N SER A 31 2.37 -25.71 -9.68
CA SER A 31 2.72 -26.98 -10.35
C SER A 31 4.22 -27.22 -10.58
N GLY A 32 4.94 -27.68 -9.54
CA GLY A 32 6.13 -28.53 -9.76
C GLY A 32 7.43 -27.87 -10.19
N VAL A 33 7.52 -26.55 -10.27
CA VAL A 33 8.77 -25.83 -10.50
C VAL A 33 9.24 -25.22 -9.20
N ALA A 34 10.40 -25.66 -8.69
CA ALA A 34 11.11 -25.02 -7.60
C ALA A 34 11.52 -23.61 -8.09
N VAL A 35 10.74 -22.58 -7.75
CA VAL A 35 11.16 -21.20 -7.94
C VAL A 35 12.17 -20.93 -6.83
N GLU A 36 13.45 -20.80 -7.19
CA GLU A 36 14.44 -20.19 -6.29
C GLU A 36 13.83 -18.89 -5.75
N SER A 37 13.96 -18.67 -4.44
CA SER A 37 13.32 -17.57 -3.70
C SER A 37 13.82 -16.20 -4.18
N MET A 38 13.35 -15.76 -5.34
CA MET A 38 13.50 -14.37 -5.75
C MET A 38 12.43 -13.57 -5.03
N ASN A 39 12.82 -12.55 -4.28
CA ASN A 39 11.87 -11.60 -3.71
C ASN A 39 11.06 -10.97 -4.86
N PRO A 40 9.72 -10.97 -4.80
CA PRO A 40 8.92 -10.38 -5.86
C PRO A 40 9.23 -8.89 -6.00
N ILE A 41 9.43 -8.44 -7.23
CA ILE A 41 9.67 -7.04 -7.55
C ILE A 41 8.32 -6.39 -7.87
N GLY A 42 8.10 -5.21 -7.32
CA GLY A 42 6.94 -4.38 -7.61
C GLY A 42 7.32 -2.93 -7.85
N PHE A 43 6.36 -2.11 -8.25
CA PHE A 43 6.53 -0.67 -8.33
C PHE A 43 5.27 0.07 -7.87
N ASP A 44 5.44 1.35 -7.56
CA ASP A 44 4.39 2.27 -7.21
C ASP A 44 3.95 3.08 -8.42
N CYS A 45 2.65 3.33 -8.56
CA CYS A 45 2.12 4.20 -9.60
C CYS A 45 0.84 4.95 -9.18
N SER A 46 0.59 6.03 -9.91
CA SER A 46 -0.54 6.93 -9.72
C SER A 46 -0.95 7.58 -11.04
N ALA A 47 -1.90 8.51 -11.00
CA ALA A 47 -2.26 9.33 -12.16
C ALA A 47 -1.08 10.12 -12.76
N TRP A 48 -0.01 10.36 -12.01
CA TRP A 48 1.18 11.04 -12.52
C TRP A 48 2.00 10.19 -13.50
N ASP A 49 1.84 8.87 -13.43
CA ASP A 49 2.59 7.90 -14.25
C ASP A 49 1.81 7.44 -15.47
N SER A 50 0.53 7.85 -15.58
CA SER A 50 -0.38 7.48 -16.64
C SER A 50 -1.06 8.70 -17.25
N THR A 51 -1.24 8.68 -18.57
CA THR A 51 -2.13 9.59 -19.29
C THR A 51 -2.94 8.80 -20.30
N ASP A 52 -4.04 9.37 -20.80
CA ASP A 52 -4.83 8.76 -21.88
C ASP A 52 -3.98 8.47 -23.13
N GLU A 53 -2.96 9.29 -23.37
CA GLU A 53 -2.04 9.17 -24.50
C GLU A 53 -0.86 8.22 -24.21
N LYS A 54 -0.51 8.02 -22.92
CA LYS A 54 0.62 7.18 -22.47
C LYS A 54 0.23 6.35 -21.27
N PRO A 55 -0.57 5.31 -21.45
CA PRO A 55 -0.89 4.37 -20.38
C PRO A 55 0.35 3.56 -19.98
N ILE A 56 0.34 3.04 -18.76
CA ILE A 56 1.37 2.10 -18.30
C ILE A 56 1.31 0.84 -19.17
N GLN A 57 2.47 0.40 -19.66
CA GLN A 57 2.60 -0.83 -20.46
C GLN A 57 2.78 -2.03 -19.51
N TRP A 58 1.67 -2.58 -19.06
CA TRP A 58 1.65 -3.64 -18.06
C TRP A 58 2.27 -4.95 -18.52
N ASP A 59 2.15 -5.29 -19.80
CA ASP A 59 2.81 -6.43 -20.43
C ASP A 59 4.35 -6.28 -20.39
N VAL A 60 4.87 -5.08 -20.63
CA VAL A 60 6.29 -4.78 -20.51
C VAL A 60 6.75 -4.89 -19.04
N ALA A 61 5.94 -4.42 -18.10
CA ALA A 61 6.23 -4.53 -16.68
C ALA A 61 6.31 -6.00 -16.24
N TYR A 62 5.32 -6.81 -16.63
CA TYR A 62 5.30 -8.24 -16.34
C TYR A 62 6.51 -8.98 -16.90
N ASN A 63 6.89 -8.67 -18.15
CA ASN A 63 8.06 -9.26 -18.82
C ASN A 63 9.41 -8.81 -18.21
N ARG A 64 9.41 -7.79 -17.34
CA ARG A 64 10.55 -7.35 -16.52
C ARG A 64 10.45 -7.84 -15.07
N ASP A 65 9.79 -8.96 -14.85
CA ASP A 65 9.63 -9.61 -13.54
C ASP A 65 8.89 -8.80 -12.48
N ILE A 66 8.15 -7.76 -12.86
CA ILE A 66 7.23 -7.09 -11.95
C ILE A 66 6.06 -8.05 -11.64
N ARG A 67 5.80 -8.27 -10.36
CA ARG A 67 4.77 -9.22 -9.89
C ARG A 67 3.69 -8.56 -9.04
N PHE A 68 3.94 -7.36 -8.53
CA PHE A 68 2.92 -6.57 -7.85
C PHE A 68 3.08 -5.08 -8.18
N ALA A 69 2.00 -4.33 -8.00
CA ALA A 69 2.00 -2.87 -8.12
C ALA A 69 1.19 -2.25 -6.98
N THR A 70 1.74 -1.23 -6.34
CA THR A 70 0.96 -0.35 -5.49
C THR A 70 0.36 0.73 -6.36
N ILE A 71 -0.97 0.83 -6.40
CA ILE A 71 -1.68 1.73 -7.32
C ILE A 71 -2.52 2.71 -6.50
N ARG A 72 -2.27 4.02 -6.67
CA ARG A 72 -3.02 5.02 -5.93
C ARG A 72 -4.49 5.03 -6.34
N ALA A 73 -5.37 4.86 -5.37
CA ALA A 73 -6.81 4.95 -5.57
C ALA A 73 -7.37 6.31 -5.14
N ALA A 74 -6.73 6.98 -4.17
CA ALA A 74 -7.18 8.30 -3.72
C ALA A 74 -6.04 9.12 -3.11
N THR A 75 -6.18 10.45 -3.16
CA THR A 75 -5.41 11.41 -2.36
C THR A 75 -6.41 12.25 -1.57
N GLY A 76 -6.48 12.03 -0.25
CA GLY A 76 -7.47 12.72 0.57
C GLY A 76 -8.89 12.47 0.06
N LEU A 77 -9.63 13.55 -0.17
CA LEU A 77 -11.00 13.51 -0.71
C LEU A 77 -11.08 13.46 -2.25
N SER A 78 -9.95 13.30 -2.93
CA SER A 78 -9.91 13.24 -4.40
C SER A 78 -9.61 11.81 -4.86
N PRO A 79 -10.51 11.15 -5.63
CA PRO A 79 -10.22 9.86 -6.25
C PRO A 79 -9.13 10.01 -7.31
N ASP A 80 -8.31 8.98 -7.49
CA ASP A 80 -7.37 8.91 -8.61
C ASP A 80 -8.10 8.37 -9.85
N ASN A 81 -8.19 9.19 -10.89
CA ASN A 81 -8.95 8.88 -12.10
C ASN A 81 -8.33 7.74 -12.93
N PHE A 82 -7.05 7.44 -12.73
CA PHE A 82 -6.36 6.37 -13.46
C PHE A 82 -6.31 5.05 -12.69
N TYR A 83 -6.82 5.02 -11.45
CA TYR A 83 -6.79 3.80 -10.65
C TYR A 83 -7.40 2.60 -11.39
N GLN A 84 -8.61 2.74 -11.91
CA GLN A 84 -9.34 1.64 -12.56
C GLN A 84 -8.61 1.13 -13.81
N ILE A 85 -8.10 2.02 -14.63
CA ILE A 85 -7.37 1.67 -15.84
C ILE A 85 -6.09 0.92 -15.48
N ASN A 86 -5.34 1.42 -14.49
CA ASN A 86 -4.09 0.81 -14.06
C ASN A 86 -4.32 -0.53 -13.36
N ALA A 87 -5.29 -0.62 -12.45
CA ALA A 87 -5.61 -1.85 -11.74
C ALA A 87 -6.07 -2.95 -12.69
N ASN A 88 -6.96 -2.63 -13.64
CA ASN A 88 -7.41 -3.59 -14.65
C ASN A 88 -6.28 -4.03 -15.58
N GLY A 89 -5.41 -3.09 -15.99
CA GLY A 89 -4.27 -3.40 -16.84
C GLY A 89 -3.25 -4.30 -16.16
N ALA A 90 -2.94 -4.05 -14.88
CA ALA A 90 -2.05 -4.89 -14.07
C ALA A 90 -2.63 -6.30 -13.90
N ALA A 91 -3.89 -6.39 -13.49
CA ALA A 91 -4.58 -7.66 -13.29
C ALA A 91 -4.67 -8.50 -14.55
N ALA A 92 -4.91 -7.88 -15.71
CA ALA A 92 -5.03 -8.57 -16.99
C ALA A 92 -3.77 -9.35 -17.39
N VAL A 93 -2.60 -8.94 -16.88
CA VAL A 93 -1.31 -9.62 -17.13
C VAL A 93 -0.82 -10.45 -15.94
N GLY A 94 -1.60 -10.53 -14.83
CA GLY A 94 -1.24 -11.30 -13.64
C GLY A 94 -0.33 -10.58 -12.66
N ILE A 95 -0.28 -9.24 -12.71
CA ILE A 95 0.38 -8.41 -11.68
C ILE A 95 -0.62 -8.17 -10.55
N HIS A 96 -0.23 -8.47 -9.31
CA HIS A 96 -1.06 -8.26 -8.13
C HIS A 96 -1.21 -6.77 -7.80
N VAL A 97 -2.41 -6.36 -7.38
CA VAL A 97 -2.76 -4.96 -7.15
C VAL A 97 -2.93 -4.69 -5.65
N ILE A 98 -2.11 -3.80 -5.11
CA ILE A 98 -2.25 -3.21 -3.78
C ILE A 98 -2.83 -1.80 -3.95
N PRO A 99 -4.12 -1.57 -3.68
CA PRO A 99 -4.69 -0.24 -3.77
C PRO A 99 -4.22 0.61 -2.60
N TYR A 100 -3.81 1.87 -2.84
CA TYR A 100 -3.44 2.74 -1.74
C TYR A 100 -4.15 4.09 -1.74
N ALA A 101 -4.28 4.65 -0.53
CA ALA A 101 -4.70 6.01 -0.29
C ALA A 101 -3.56 6.84 0.28
N TRP A 102 -3.27 7.99 -0.33
CA TRP A 102 -2.42 9.01 0.28
C TRP A 102 -3.23 9.81 1.28
N LEU A 103 -2.88 9.73 2.57
CA LEU A 103 -3.63 10.40 3.63
C LEU A 103 -3.32 11.90 3.70
N VAL A 104 -4.36 12.72 3.61
CA VAL A 104 -4.28 14.17 3.81
C VAL A 104 -4.74 14.51 5.22
N PHE A 105 -3.79 14.88 6.10
CA PHE A 105 -4.05 15.02 7.53
C PHE A 105 -5.02 16.14 7.94
N LYS A 106 -5.25 17.10 7.07
CA LYS A 106 -6.21 18.22 7.32
C LYS A 106 -7.66 17.89 6.94
N GLU A 107 -7.90 16.73 6.36
CA GLU A 107 -9.21 16.30 5.88
C GLU A 107 -9.81 15.21 6.77
N ASP A 108 -11.14 15.09 6.74
CA ASP A 108 -11.87 14.09 7.53
C ASP A 108 -11.46 12.66 7.14
N PRO A 109 -10.96 11.84 8.05
CA PRO A 109 -10.43 10.52 7.73
C PRO A 109 -11.50 9.52 7.27
N ILE A 110 -12.72 9.61 7.79
CA ILE A 110 -13.81 8.70 7.39
C ILE A 110 -14.23 9.01 5.96
N ARG A 111 -14.37 10.30 5.62
CA ARG A 111 -14.69 10.70 4.24
C ARG A 111 -13.59 10.32 3.25
N GLN A 112 -12.30 10.39 3.66
CA GLN A 112 -11.19 9.90 2.83
C GLN A 112 -11.29 8.39 2.61
N ALA A 113 -11.59 7.62 3.67
CA ALA A 113 -11.80 6.17 3.55
C ALA A 113 -12.98 5.83 2.63
N GLU A 114 -14.08 6.58 2.71
CA GLU A 114 -15.22 6.41 1.80
C GLU A 114 -14.86 6.70 0.34
N VAL A 115 -14.10 7.77 0.07
CA VAL A 115 -13.63 8.09 -1.29
C VAL A 115 -12.74 6.97 -1.82
N PHE A 116 -11.79 6.51 -1.01
CA PHE A 116 -10.93 5.39 -1.35
C PHE A 116 -11.73 4.14 -1.69
N LEU A 117 -12.64 3.70 -0.81
CA LEU A 117 -13.44 2.49 -1.01
C LEU A 117 -14.37 2.57 -2.21
N ARG A 118 -14.94 3.75 -2.50
CA ARG A 118 -15.75 3.95 -3.72
C ARG A 118 -14.95 3.84 -5.00
N ASN A 119 -13.66 4.17 -4.99
CA ASN A 119 -12.80 4.06 -6.15
C ASN A 119 -12.17 2.67 -6.31
N VAL A 120 -12.02 1.92 -5.21
CA VAL A 120 -11.49 0.55 -5.23
C VAL A 120 -12.62 -0.45 -5.49
N HIS A 121 -12.91 -0.73 -6.76
CA HIS A 121 -13.93 -1.74 -7.11
C HIS A 121 -13.41 -3.17 -6.98
N TRP A 122 -12.12 -3.37 -7.16
CA TRP A 122 -11.47 -4.67 -7.04
C TRP A 122 -9.98 -4.52 -6.71
N ALA A 123 -9.51 -5.42 -5.85
CA ALA A 123 -8.09 -5.65 -5.58
C ALA A 123 -7.92 -7.06 -5.02
N ASP A 124 -6.83 -7.72 -5.34
CA ASP A 124 -6.48 -9.05 -4.83
C ASP A 124 -5.53 -8.99 -3.63
N MET A 125 -5.09 -7.79 -3.28
CA MET A 125 -4.19 -7.53 -2.16
C MET A 125 -4.82 -6.60 -1.12
N PRO A 126 -4.32 -6.62 0.13
CA PRO A 126 -4.82 -5.72 1.18
C PRO A 126 -4.71 -4.25 0.79
N PRO A 127 -5.68 -3.41 1.18
CA PRO A 127 -5.58 -1.95 1.01
C PRO A 127 -4.42 -1.38 1.81
N MET A 128 -3.80 -0.31 1.30
CA MET A 128 -2.67 0.34 1.96
C MET A 128 -2.98 1.82 2.25
N LEU A 129 -2.56 2.28 3.42
CA LEU A 129 -2.59 3.68 3.82
C LEU A 129 -1.18 4.26 3.79
N ASP A 130 -0.97 5.25 2.94
CA ASP A 130 0.29 5.95 2.78
C ASP A 130 0.35 7.21 3.65
N LEU A 131 1.37 7.28 4.52
CA LEU A 131 1.57 8.29 5.55
C LEU A 131 2.89 9.03 5.34
N GLU A 132 2.90 9.98 4.41
CA GLU A 132 4.11 10.75 4.10
C GLU A 132 4.00 12.25 4.43
N GLU A 133 2.82 12.85 4.34
CA GLU A 133 2.63 14.27 4.56
C GLU A 133 2.56 14.63 6.04
N TYR A 134 3.62 15.24 6.57
CA TYR A 134 3.74 15.55 8.00
C TYR A 134 3.53 17.02 8.39
N LYS A 135 3.75 17.95 7.48
CA LYS A 135 3.88 19.39 7.84
C LYS A 135 2.60 20.07 8.33
N THR A 136 1.44 19.45 8.20
CA THR A 136 0.13 20.05 8.48
C THR A 136 -0.58 19.49 9.72
N ASN A 137 0.08 18.65 10.50
CA ASN A 137 -0.53 17.84 11.57
C ASN A 137 -1.04 18.59 12.81
N LYS A 138 -0.75 19.87 12.96
CA LYS A 138 -1.18 20.62 14.16
C LYS A 138 -2.68 20.91 14.19
N ALA A 139 -3.38 20.82 13.06
CA ALA A 139 -4.76 21.24 12.94
C ALA A 139 -5.81 20.26 13.53
N PHE A 140 -5.51 18.95 13.59
CA PHE A 140 -6.49 17.91 13.96
C PHE A 140 -6.26 17.24 15.32
N GLY A 141 -5.42 17.82 16.18
CA GLY A 141 -5.22 17.30 17.53
C GLY A 141 -4.38 16.02 17.62
N GLY A 142 -3.58 15.74 16.59
CA GLY A 142 -2.58 14.68 16.56
C GLY A 142 -2.80 13.67 15.42
N VAL A 143 -1.69 13.08 14.99
CA VAL A 143 -1.59 12.12 13.90
C VAL A 143 -2.56 10.95 14.05
N TYR A 144 -2.69 10.43 15.26
CA TYR A 144 -3.53 9.26 15.56
C TYR A 144 -5.02 9.48 15.34
N LYS A 145 -5.51 10.72 15.53
CA LYS A 145 -6.93 11.03 15.34
C LYS A 145 -7.37 10.98 13.88
N VAL A 146 -6.41 10.99 12.96
CA VAL A 146 -6.68 10.88 11.52
C VAL A 146 -6.38 9.47 11.02
N ILE A 147 -5.28 8.87 11.45
CA ILE A 147 -4.85 7.55 10.99
C ILE A 147 -5.80 6.43 11.45
N LYS A 148 -6.07 6.35 12.76
CA LYS A 148 -6.86 5.26 13.33
C LYS A 148 -8.28 5.16 12.78
N PRO A 149 -9.07 6.26 12.69
CA PRO A 149 -10.42 6.17 12.13
C PRO A 149 -10.43 5.64 10.69
N TRP A 150 -9.47 6.05 9.86
CA TRP A 150 -9.35 5.54 8.49
C TRP A 150 -9.08 4.04 8.47
N LEU A 151 -8.07 3.57 9.23
CA LEU A 151 -7.69 2.16 9.31
C LEU A 151 -8.83 1.28 9.81
N VAL A 152 -9.51 1.71 10.87
CA VAL A 152 -10.65 0.97 11.45
C VAL A 152 -11.80 0.90 10.45
N TYR A 153 -12.16 2.03 9.84
CA TYR A 153 -13.27 2.09 8.88
C TYR A 153 -13.04 1.17 7.67
N VAL A 154 -11.83 1.21 7.08
CA VAL A 154 -11.50 0.34 5.93
C VAL A 154 -11.46 -1.12 6.34
N LYS A 155 -10.89 -1.45 7.51
CA LYS A 155 -10.92 -2.83 8.04
C LYS A 155 -12.34 -3.35 8.24
N GLU A 156 -13.23 -2.55 8.83
CA GLU A 156 -14.62 -2.94 9.06
C GLU A 156 -15.40 -3.11 7.74
N ALA A 157 -15.18 -2.21 6.79
CA ALA A 157 -15.86 -2.25 5.50
C ALA A 157 -15.41 -3.41 4.60
N THR A 158 -14.14 -3.80 4.67
CA THR A 158 -13.54 -4.83 3.79
C THR A 158 -13.37 -6.19 4.46
N GLY A 159 -13.34 -6.23 5.79
CA GLY A 159 -12.92 -7.42 6.56
C GLY A 159 -11.41 -7.70 6.47
N ILE A 160 -10.63 -6.86 5.79
CA ILE A 160 -9.20 -7.03 5.54
C ILE A 160 -8.41 -6.01 6.37
N LEU A 161 -7.33 -6.48 7.01
CA LEU A 161 -6.43 -5.61 7.77
C LEU A 161 -5.59 -4.77 6.80
N PRO A 162 -5.72 -3.41 6.81
CA PRO A 162 -4.92 -2.56 5.92
C PRO A 162 -3.43 -2.60 6.24
N ILE A 163 -2.60 -2.35 5.22
CA ILE A 163 -1.17 -2.12 5.36
C ILE A 163 -0.94 -0.63 5.64
N VAL A 164 0.00 -0.30 6.51
CA VAL A 164 0.51 1.06 6.70
C VAL A 164 1.83 1.19 5.96
N TYR A 165 1.96 2.22 5.12
CA TYR A 165 3.21 2.59 4.48
C TYR A 165 3.68 3.95 5.02
N SER A 166 4.99 4.09 5.29
CA SER A 166 5.55 5.36 5.71
C SER A 166 7.08 5.44 5.61
N SER A 167 7.62 6.64 5.78
CA SER A 167 9.06 6.87 5.89
C SER A 167 9.61 6.47 7.26
N PRO A 168 10.92 6.12 7.38
CA PRO A 168 11.56 5.82 8.67
C PRO A 168 11.42 6.96 9.69
N GLY A 169 11.51 8.21 9.21
CA GLY A 169 11.36 9.40 10.06
C GLY A 169 9.96 9.52 10.65
N PHE A 170 8.93 9.31 9.85
CA PHE A 170 7.55 9.34 10.30
C PHE A 170 7.27 8.21 11.30
N VAL A 171 7.71 7.00 11.00
CA VAL A 171 7.56 5.84 11.90
C VAL A 171 8.19 6.12 13.26
N SER A 172 9.45 6.55 13.27
CA SER A 172 10.19 6.86 14.50
C SER A 172 9.52 7.95 15.33
N GLN A 173 9.01 8.99 14.69
CA GLN A 173 8.47 10.16 15.36
C GLN A 173 7.03 9.94 15.85
N PHE A 174 6.21 9.21 15.11
CA PHE A 174 4.78 9.14 15.35
C PHE A 174 4.22 7.74 15.60
N LEU A 175 4.72 6.70 14.94
CA LEU A 175 4.08 5.39 15.01
C LEU A 175 4.69 4.45 16.05
N SER A 176 5.97 4.60 16.35
CA SER A 176 6.74 3.66 17.17
C SER A 176 6.23 3.49 18.62
N LYS A 177 5.44 4.43 19.11
CA LYS A 177 4.90 4.44 20.48
C LYS A 177 3.43 4.07 20.56
N ASP A 178 2.77 3.85 19.44
CA ASP A 178 1.34 3.53 19.41
C ASP A 178 1.12 2.03 19.26
N THR A 179 0.63 1.41 20.32
CA THR A 179 0.38 -0.03 20.36
C THR A 179 -0.81 -0.47 19.52
N GLU A 180 -1.75 0.43 19.21
CA GLU A 180 -2.90 0.09 18.37
C GLU A 180 -2.53 0.08 16.90
N ILE A 181 -1.67 1.03 16.44
CA ILE A 181 -1.16 1.03 15.07
C ILE A 181 -0.19 -0.13 14.84
N SER A 182 0.55 -0.55 15.86
CA SER A 182 1.52 -1.66 15.73
C SER A 182 0.88 -3.02 15.37
N GLN A 183 -0.44 -3.16 15.48
CA GLN A 183 -1.15 -4.36 15.01
C GLN A 183 -1.30 -4.41 13.48
N TYR A 184 -1.11 -3.30 12.77
CA TYR A 184 -1.21 -3.24 11.30
C TYR A 184 0.13 -3.58 10.66
N PRO A 185 0.14 -4.35 9.55
CA PRO A 185 1.36 -4.57 8.78
C PRO A 185 1.98 -3.24 8.38
N LEU A 186 3.32 -3.12 8.50
CA LEU A 186 4.04 -1.89 8.21
C LEU A 186 5.07 -2.11 7.11
N ILE A 187 4.99 -1.28 6.07
CA ILE A 187 6.03 -1.12 5.06
C ILE A 187 6.78 0.17 5.34
N VAL A 188 8.10 0.10 5.50
CA VAL A 188 8.95 1.26 5.72
C VAL A 188 9.81 1.51 4.49
N ALA A 189 9.74 2.72 3.96
CA ALA A 189 10.58 3.13 2.83
C ALA A 189 12.06 3.03 3.16
N ASN A 190 12.87 2.52 2.23
CA ASN A 190 14.32 2.51 2.33
C ASN A 190 14.97 3.21 1.13
N TYR A 191 15.15 4.51 1.25
CA TYR A 191 15.73 5.33 0.17
C TYR A 191 17.26 5.20 0.03
N LYS A 192 17.93 4.40 0.88
CA LYS A 192 19.39 4.25 0.90
C LYS A 192 19.87 2.89 0.42
N ALA A 193 18.99 1.99 0.04
CA ALA A 193 19.38 0.71 -0.53
C ALA A 193 20.04 0.95 -1.89
N SER A 194 21.35 0.65 -1.99
CA SER A 194 22.05 0.52 -3.27
C SER A 194 21.91 -0.92 -3.72
N TYR A 195 21.39 -1.12 -4.91
CA TYR A 195 21.27 -2.42 -5.58
C TYR A 195 22.48 -2.71 -6.43
#